data_8b7b0977403c51d2a3c27238b1c6c6f2
#
_entry.id   8b7b0977403c51d2a3c27238b1c6c6f2
#
_cell.length_a   1.000
_cell.length_b   1.000
_cell.length_c   1.000
_cell.angle_alpha   90.00
_cell.angle_beta   90.00
_cell.angle_gamma   90.00
#
_symmetry.space_group_name_H-M   'P 1'
#
loop_
_entity.id
_entity.type
_entity.pdbx_description
1 polymer ?
#
loop_
_entity_poly.entity_id
_entity_poly.type
_entity_poly.pdbx_seq_one_letter_code
_entity_poly.pdbx_strand_id
1 'polypeptide(L)'
;MRSNPRRTAVLAMALGCAVALWAGGAHAGLRAILHDLRGRVVYVDFWASWCVPCRESFPWMKALERRYGNQGLSIVAVNLNHDSKNARRFLRVFRPNFTVIFDPSGRLAQRYHIIGMPTSVLIDRRGVIRFIHVGFFLRRRGEYEQQVRELLAQK
;
A
#
# COMPACT_ATOMS: atom_id res chain seq x y z
N MET A 1 -31.17 6.43 -72.56
CA MET A 1 -30.06 5.58 -72.14
C MET A 1 -29.62 6.10 -70.75
N ARG A 2 -29.72 5.25 -69.74
CA ARG A 2 -29.75 5.65 -68.35
C ARG A 2 -28.34 5.46 -67.72
N SER A 3 -27.76 6.54 -67.25
CA SER A 3 -26.49 6.49 -66.44
C SER A 3 -26.77 6.40 -64.97
N ASN A 4 -26.18 5.43 -64.38
CA ASN A 4 -26.32 5.07 -62.95
C ASN A 4 -25.24 5.82 -62.11
N PRO A 5 -25.59 6.59 -61.07
CA PRO A 5 -24.58 7.23 -60.23
C PRO A 5 -24.04 6.24 -59.15
N ARG A 6 -22.76 6.09 -59.18
CA ARG A 6 -22.01 5.28 -58.24
C ARG A 6 -22.05 5.92 -56.85
N ARG A 7 -22.54 5.15 -55.85
CA ARG A 7 -22.49 5.47 -54.44
C ARG A 7 -21.05 5.34 -53.95
N THR A 8 -20.43 6.46 -53.63
CA THR A 8 -19.18 6.50 -52.89
C THR A 8 -19.50 6.34 -51.40
N ALA A 9 -19.16 5.18 -50.85
CA ALA A 9 -19.20 4.93 -49.41
C ALA A 9 -18.00 5.63 -48.73
N VAL A 10 -18.29 6.62 -47.89
CA VAL A 10 -17.31 7.28 -47.04
C VAL A 10 -17.08 6.38 -45.84
N LEU A 11 -15.92 5.75 -45.82
CA LEU A 11 -15.46 4.97 -44.67
C LEU A 11 -14.99 5.98 -43.60
N ALA A 12 -15.82 6.24 -42.60
CA ALA A 12 -15.44 6.99 -41.41
C ALA A 12 -14.53 6.11 -40.56
N MET A 13 -13.23 6.38 -40.57
CA MET A 13 -12.27 5.84 -39.65
C MET A 13 -12.50 6.48 -38.27
N ALA A 14 -13.17 5.74 -37.37
CA ALA A 14 -13.19 6.05 -35.98
C ALA A 14 -11.85 5.62 -35.38
N LEU A 15 -10.86 6.53 -35.31
CA LEU A 15 -9.72 6.39 -34.44
C LEU A 15 -10.20 6.55 -32.98
N GLY A 16 -10.53 5.43 -32.36
CA GLY A 16 -10.86 5.35 -30.96
C GLY A 16 -9.64 5.71 -30.11
N CYS A 17 -9.80 6.73 -29.31
CA CYS A 17 -8.87 7.22 -28.30
C CYS A 17 -8.74 6.16 -27.18
N ALA A 18 -7.75 5.28 -27.29
CA ALA A 18 -7.42 4.27 -26.30
C ALA A 18 -6.07 4.59 -25.65
N VAL A 19 -5.97 5.78 -25.03
CA VAL A 19 -4.80 6.13 -24.20
C VAL A 19 -5.30 6.90 -22.98
N ALA A 20 -5.66 6.23 -21.91
CA ALA A 20 -5.66 6.78 -20.53
C ALA A 20 -6.17 5.76 -19.52
N LEU A 21 -5.42 4.71 -19.20
CA LEU A 21 -5.76 3.83 -18.04
C LEU A 21 -4.55 3.22 -17.32
N TRP A 22 -3.35 3.86 -17.36
CA TRP A 22 -2.17 3.25 -16.69
C TRP A 22 -1.52 4.10 -15.58
N ALA A 23 -2.12 5.20 -15.16
CA ALA A 23 -1.53 6.06 -14.12
C ALA A 23 -2.16 5.90 -12.71
N GLY A 24 -3.12 4.99 -12.52
CA GLY A 24 -3.89 4.87 -11.28
C GLY A 24 -3.49 3.74 -10.32
N GLY A 25 -2.57 2.85 -10.69
CA GLY A 25 -2.46 1.53 -10.05
C GLY A 25 -2.16 1.53 -8.55
N ALA A 26 -1.20 2.30 -8.06
CA ALA A 26 -0.80 2.23 -6.64
C ALA A 26 -1.78 2.98 -5.70
N HIS A 27 -2.30 4.13 -6.15
CA HIS A 27 -3.28 4.91 -5.35
C HIS A 27 -4.63 4.20 -5.23
N ALA A 28 -5.10 3.60 -6.32
CA ALA A 28 -6.31 2.78 -6.30
C ALA A 28 -6.10 1.57 -5.38
N GLY A 29 -4.90 0.97 -5.39
CA GLY A 29 -4.56 -0.19 -4.58
C GLY A 29 -4.67 0.06 -3.07
N LEU A 30 -3.98 1.06 -2.51
CA LEU A 30 -4.05 1.31 -1.07
C LEU A 30 -5.44 1.77 -0.61
N ARG A 31 -6.11 2.64 -1.38
CA ARG A 31 -7.48 3.07 -1.04
C ARG A 31 -8.47 1.92 -1.07
N ALA A 32 -8.40 1.04 -2.06
CA ALA A 32 -9.23 -0.16 -2.14
C ALA A 32 -8.96 -1.08 -0.95
N ILE A 33 -7.67 -1.37 -0.67
CA ILE A 33 -7.28 -2.19 0.48
C ILE A 33 -7.78 -1.58 1.80
N LEU A 34 -7.61 -0.27 2.03
CA LEU A 34 -8.10 0.38 3.25
C LEU A 34 -9.64 0.41 3.32
N HIS A 35 -10.32 0.47 2.18
CA HIS A 35 -11.78 0.33 2.12
C HIS A 35 -12.22 -1.08 2.53
N ASP A 36 -11.55 -2.11 2.01
CA ASP A 36 -11.86 -3.51 2.30
C ASP A 36 -11.49 -3.92 3.74
N LEU A 37 -10.56 -3.15 4.35
CA LEU A 37 -10.14 -3.33 5.75
C LEU A 37 -10.95 -2.49 6.75
N ARG A 38 -12.05 -1.87 6.33
CA ARG A 38 -12.94 -1.16 7.27
C ARG A 38 -13.40 -2.10 8.38
N GLY A 39 -13.47 -1.56 9.61
CA GLY A 39 -13.78 -2.35 10.81
C GLY A 39 -12.55 -3.08 11.38
N ARG A 40 -11.40 -3.00 10.73
CA ARG A 40 -10.13 -3.52 11.26
C ARG A 40 -9.22 -2.37 11.70
N VAL A 41 -8.33 -2.67 12.63
CA VAL A 41 -7.18 -1.81 12.93
C VAL A 41 -6.12 -2.05 11.86
N VAL A 42 -5.64 -1.00 11.21
CA VAL A 42 -4.68 -1.14 10.10
C VAL A 42 -3.36 -0.49 10.48
N TYR A 43 -2.27 -1.25 10.36
CA TYR A 43 -0.90 -0.78 10.51
C TYR A 43 -0.28 -0.65 9.13
N VAL A 44 -0.17 0.58 8.60
CA VAL A 44 0.46 0.86 7.30
C VAL A 44 1.92 1.22 7.55
N ASP A 45 2.86 0.50 6.93
CA ASP A 45 4.31 0.73 7.09
C ASP A 45 4.96 1.08 5.73
N PHE A 46 5.59 2.25 5.66
CA PHE A 46 6.34 2.70 4.49
C PHE A 46 7.80 2.30 4.63
N TRP A 47 8.32 1.53 3.66
CA TRP A 47 9.63 0.90 3.76
C TRP A 47 10.39 0.81 2.44
N ALA A 48 11.71 0.57 2.52
CA ALA A 48 12.54 0.20 1.37
C ALA A 48 13.54 -0.89 1.75
N SER A 49 14.00 -1.65 0.76
CA SER A 49 14.92 -2.78 0.99
C SER A 49 16.32 -2.37 1.49
N TRP A 50 16.74 -1.15 1.20
CA TRP A 50 18.01 -0.56 1.66
C TRP A 50 17.91 0.13 3.02
N CYS A 51 16.73 0.27 3.57
CA CYS A 51 16.48 0.88 4.87
C CYS A 51 16.83 -0.09 6.01
N VAL A 52 17.88 0.20 6.77
CA VAL A 52 18.36 -0.68 7.85
C VAL A 52 17.30 -0.91 8.94
N PRO A 53 16.68 0.13 9.55
CA PRO A 53 15.65 -0.10 10.58
C PRO A 53 14.38 -0.77 10.04
N CYS A 54 14.12 -0.70 8.73
CA CYS A 54 13.02 -1.46 8.11
C CYS A 54 13.29 -2.98 8.16
N ARG A 55 14.55 -3.40 8.09
CA ARG A 55 14.92 -4.83 8.25
C ARG A 55 14.64 -5.35 9.65
N GLU A 56 14.71 -4.47 10.64
CA GLU A 56 14.42 -4.80 12.05
C GLU A 56 12.91 -4.82 12.33
N SER A 57 12.14 -3.92 11.67
CA SER A 57 10.67 -3.86 11.85
C SER A 57 9.94 -5.06 11.27
N PHE A 58 10.43 -5.65 10.17
CA PHE A 58 9.74 -6.75 9.47
C PHE A 58 9.49 -7.99 10.33
N PRO A 59 10.48 -8.56 11.05
CA PRO A 59 10.24 -9.70 11.96
C PRO A 59 9.23 -9.37 13.05
N TRP A 60 9.26 -8.16 13.57
CA TRP A 60 8.33 -7.69 14.60
C TRP A 60 6.91 -7.55 14.03
N MET A 61 6.74 -6.94 12.86
CA MET A 61 5.43 -6.85 12.18
C MET A 61 4.86 -8.24 11.88
N LYS A 62 5.70 -9.20 11.44
CA LYS A 62 5.27 -10.60 11.28
C LYS A 62 4.73 -11.21 12.57
N ALA A 63 5.37 -10.92 13.69
CA ALA A 63 4.92 -11.41 15.00
C ALA A 63 3.60 -10.75 15.41
N LEU A 64 3.43 -9.44 15.15
CA LEU A 64 2.17 -8.73 15.39
C LEU A 64 1.01 -9.30 14.57
N GLU A 65 1.19 -9.49 13.26
CA GLU A 65 0.16 -10.06 12.40
C GLU A 65 -0.25 -11.46 12.85
N ARG A 66 0.71 -12.32 13.26
CA ARG A 66 0.40 -13.64 13.81
C ARG A 66 -0.39 -13.57 15.11
N ARG A 67 -0.07 -12.60 15.97
CA ARG A 67 -0.68 -12.47 17.31
C ARG A 67 -2.05 -11.84 17.27
N TYR A 68 -2.23 -10.82 16.43
CA TYR A 68 -3.41 -9.96 16.46
C TYR A 68 -4.24 -9.99 15.18
N GLY A 69 -3.80 -10.66 14.12
CA GLY A 69 -4.54 -10.74 12.86
C GLY A 69 -5.96 -11.26 13.03
N ASN A 70 -6.13 -12.33 13.80
CA ASN A 70 -7.46 -12.90 14.12
C ASN A 70 -8.27 -12.02 15.09
N GLN A 71 -7.66 -11.04 15.74
CA GLN A 71 -8.32 -10.09 16.64
C GLN A 71 -8.73 -8.79 15.92
N GLY A 72 -8.42 -8.70 14.62
CA GLY A 72 -8.81 -7.57 13.79
C GLY A 72 -7.69 -6.61 13.42
N LEU A 73 -6.41 -6.96 13.62
CA LEU A 73 -5.28 -6.24 13.02
C LEU A 73 -5.11 -6.63 11.56
N SER A 74 -4.68 -5.70 10.74
CA SER A 74 -4.14 -5.95 9.39
C SER A 74 -2.94 -5.07 9.14
N ILE A 75 -1.85 -5.67 8.66
CA ILE A 75 -0.63 -4.93 8.29
C ILE A 75 -0.56 -4.78 6.76
N VAL A 76 -0.26 -3.57 6.31
CA VAL A 76 -0.05 -3.22 4.90
C VAL A 76 1.31 -2.54 4.76
N ALA A 77 2.27 -3.21 4.15
CA ALA A 77 3.60 -2.65 3.92
C ALA A 77 3.70 -2.02 2.52
N VAL A 78 3.99 -0.73 2.47
CA VAL A 78 4.13 0.07 1.23
C VAL A 78 5.60 0.20 0.88
N ASN A 79 6.01 -0.45 -0.20
CA ASN A 79 7.40 -0.42 -0.65
C ASN A 79 7.68 0.80 -1.53
N LEU A 80 8.72 1.54 -1.21
CA LEU A 80 9.16 2.76 -1.91
C LEU A 80 10.43 2.56 -2.76
N ASN A 81 10.85 1.33 -3.06
CA ASN A 81 11.93 1.11 -4.00
C ASN A 81 11.52 1.55 -5.41
N HIS A 82 12.34 2.36 -6.07
CA HIS A 82 12.17 2.65 -7.50
C HIS A 82 12.30 1.39 -8.36
N ASP A 83 13.32 0.56 -8.07
CA ASP A 83 13.47 -0.77 -8.67
C ASP A 83 12.91 -1.85 -7.73
N SER A 84 11.88 -2.53 -8.19
CA SER A 84 11.21 -3.60 -7.43
C SER A 84 12.07 -4.86 -7.26
N LYS A 85 13.15 -5.05 -8.02
CA LYS A 85 14.01 -6.26 -7.92
C LYS A 85 14.59 -6.43 -6.52
N ASN A 86 15.15 -5.36 -5.95
CA ASN A 86 15.72 -5.39 -4.61
C ASN A 86 14.65 -5.63 -3.53
N ALA A 87 13.49 -5.00 -3.69
CA ALA A 87 12.35 -5.25 -2.79
C ALA A 87 11.88 -6.71 -2.87
N ARG A 88 11.75 -7.29 -4.07
CA ARG A 88 11.37 -8.70 -4.24
C ARG A 88 12.41 -9.65 -3.63
N ARG A 89 13.73 -9.34 -3.75
CA ARG A 89 14.79 -10.11 -3.09
C ARG A 89 14.65 -10.05 -1.57
N PHE A 90 14.41 -8.86 -1.02
CA PHE A 90 14.14 -8.67 0.41
C PHE A 90 12.94 -9.52 0.87
N LEU A 91 11.83 -9.46 0.16
CA LEU A 91 10.60 -10.20 0.50
C LEU A 91 10.79 -11.72 0.45
N ARG A 92 11.64 -12.24 -0.44
CA ARG A 92 11.99 -13.68 -0.44
C ARG A 92 12.72 -14.12 0.84
N VAL A 93 13.54 -13.23 1.43
CA VAL A 93 14.26 -13.50 2.68
C VAL A 93 13.34 -13.40 3.89
N PHE A 94 12.61 -12.28 4.01
CA PHE A 94 11.79 -11.96 5.18
C PHE A 94 10.44 -12.69 5.19
N ARG A 95 9.92 -13.10 4.04
CA ARG A 95 8.66 -13.84 3.87
C ARG A 95 7.53 -13.28 4.74
N PRO A 96 7.06 -12.05 4.48
CA PRO A 96 5.99 -11.44 5.27
C PRO A 96 4.70 -12.28 5.18
N ASN A 97 3.93 -12.27 6.26
CA ASN A 97 2.61 -12.88 6.35
C ASN A 97 1.50 -11.81 6.34
N PHE A 98 1.79 -10.66 5.75
CA PHE A 98 0.91 -9.51 5.60
C PHE A 98 0.96 -8.95 4.18
N THR A 99 0.04 -8.05 3.87
CA THR A 99 -0.06 -7.45 2.53
C THR A 99 1.12 -6.54 2.22
N VAL A 100 1.68 -6.67 1.03
CA VAL A 100 2.71 -5.77 0.50
C VAL A 100 2.24 -5.15 -0.80
N ILE A 101 2.35 -3.83 -0.90
CA ILE A 101 2.09 -3.07 -2.13
C ILE A 101 3.33 -2.28 -2.54
N PHE A 102 3.44 -1.95 -3.82
CA PHE A 102 4.58 -1.23 -4.37
C PHE A 102 4.15 0.17 -4.81
N ASP A 103 4.90 1.18 -4.38
CA ASP A 103 4.75 2.58 -4.77
C ASP A 103 6.08 3.14 -5.29
N PRO A 104 6.57 2.66 -6.45
CA PRO A 104 7.87 3.08 -6.99
C PRO A 104 7.92 4.56 -7.37
N SER A 105 6.78 5.18 -7.57
CA SER A 105 6.64 6.62 -7.84
C SER A 105 6.67 7.50 -6.59
N GLY A 106 6.54 6.91 -5.39
CA GLY A 106 6.47 7.62 -4.12
C GLY A 106 5.20 8.47 -3.92
N ARG A 107 4.18 8.29 -4.76
CA ARG A 107 2.95 9.10 -4.68
C ARG A 107 2.17 8.87 -3.39
N LEU A 108 2.14 7.64 -2.89
CA LEU A 108 1.53 7.34 -1.60
C LEU A 108 2.33 7.97 -0.47
N ALA A 109 3.67 7.84 -0.51
CA ALA A 109 4.54 8.48 0.46
C ALA A 109 4.33 9.99 0.50
N GLN A 110 4.26 10.64 -0.65
CA GLN A 110 3.98 12.08 -0.75
C GLN A 110 2.61 12.44 -0.15
N ARG A 111 1.56 11.68 -0.46
CA ARG A 111 0.20 11.91 0.04
C ARG A 111 0.09 11.78 1.56
N TYR A 112 0.84 10.86 2.14
CA TYR A 112 0.89 10.65 3.59
C TYR A 112 1.99 11.46 4.28
N HIS A 113 2.63 12.39 3.55
CA HIS A 113 3.71 13.25 4.05
C HIS A 113 4.85 12.47 4.71
N ILE A 114 5.25 11.35 4.10
CA ILE A 114 6.31 10.48 4.61
C ILE A 114 7.66 11.17 4.38
N ILE A 115 8.32 11.55 5.47
CA ILE A 115 9.59 12.28 5.46
C ILE A 115 10.81 11.38 5.69
N GLY A 116 10.58 10.11 6.05
CA GLY A 116 11.64 9.14 6.32
C GLY A 116 11.12 7.72 6.41
N MET A 117 12.03 6.73 6.47
CA MET A 117 11.67 5.32 6.55
C MET A 117 12.39 4.60 7.70
N PRO A 118 11.72 3.60 8.34
CA PRO A 118 10.31 3.32 8.16
C PRO A 118 9.45 4.44 8.75
N THR A 119 8.30 4.67 8.17
CA THR A 119 7.24 5.43 8.82
C THR A 119 6.00 4.56 8.88
N SER A 120 5.45 4.40 10.06
CA SER A 120 4.23 3.62 10.26
C SER A 120 3.06 4.52 10.63
N VAL A 121 1.90 4.23 10.05
CA VAL A 121 0.63 4.92 10.31
C VAL A 121 -0.35 3.92 10.88
N LEU A 122 -0.84 4.13 12.09
CA LEU A 122 -1.79 3.26 12.74
C LEU A 122 -3.19 3.86 12.66
N ILE A 123 -4.11 3.11 12.05
CA ILE A 123 -5.47 3.54 11.69
C ILE A 123 -6.47 2.70 12.48
N ASP A 124 -7.45 3.36 13.11
CA ASP A 124 -8.49 2.69 13.86
C ASP A 124 -9.57 2.03 12.97
N ARG A 125 -10.52 1.31 13.57
CA ARG A 125 -11.63 0.60 12.88
C ARG A 125 -12.54 1.53 12.06
N ARG A 126 -12.56 2.84 12.38
CA ARG A 126 -13.34 3.86 11.67
C ARG A 126 -12.57 4.49 10.52
N GLY A 127 -11.29 4.11 10.33
CA GLY A 127 -10.42 4.64 9.28
C GLY A 127 -9.73 5.96 9.67
N VAL A 128 -9.69 6.30 10.97
CA VAL A 128 -9.03 7.50 11.50
C VAL A 128 -7.59 7.17 11.87
N ILE A 129 -6.64 7.99 11.41
CA ILE A 129 -5.24 7.89 11.82
C ILE A 129 -5.13 8.28 13.29
N ARG A 130 -4.58 7.39 14.11
CA ARG A 130 -4.43 7.57 15.56
C ARG A 130 -2.99 7.81 15.97
N PHE A 131 -2.05 7.13 15.32
CA PHE A 131 -0.63 7.26 15.64
C PHE A 131 0.20 7.27 14.35
N ILE A 132 1.30 8.02 14.37
CA ILE A 132 2.32 8.03 13.32
C ILE A 132 3.67 7.86 14.01
N HIS A 133 4.47 6.89 13.56
CA HIS A 133 5.82 6.65 14.05
C HIS A 133 6.81 6.89 12.92
N VAL A 134 7.75 7.78 13.12
CA VAL A 134 8.89 7.99 12.22
C VAL A 134 10.10 7.24 12.78
N GLY A 135 10.64 6.31 12.01
CA GLY A 135 11.68 5.39 12.44
C GLY A 135 11.13 4.19 13.21
N PHE A 136 11.97 3.16 13.34
CA PHE A 136 11.68 1.99 14.16
C PHE A 136 12.79 1.80 15.20
N PHE A 137 12.42 1.72 16.46
CA PHE A 137 13.35 1.58 17.59
C PHE A 137 13.01 0.35 18.39
N LEU A 138 13.92 -0.61 18.49
CA LEU A 138 13.72 -1.88 19.21
C LEU A 138 13.27 -1.66 20.66
N ARG A 139 13.81 -0.64 21.34
CA ARG A 139 13.45 -0.28 22.72
C ARG A 139 12.01 0.19 22.88
N ARG A 140 11.37 0.69 21.80
CA ARG A 140 9.99 1.19 21.79
C ARG A 140 8.96 0.18 21.29
N ARG A 141 9.36 -1.07 21.00
CA ARG A 141 8.42 -2.11 20.51
C ARG A 141 7.22 -2.32 21.43
N GLY A 142 7.43 -2.27 22.74
CA GLY A 142 6.35 -2.40 23.73
C GLY A 142 5.30 -1.30 23.62
N GLU A 143 5.74 -0.06 23.40
CA GLU A 143 4.86 1.10 23.18
C GLU A 143 4.05 0.94 21.88
N TYR A 144 4.70 0.60 20.77
CA TYR A 144 4.01 0.37 19.49
C TYR A 144 2.96 -0.74 19.60
N GLU A 145 3.30 -1.86 20.26
CA GLU A 145 2.37 -2.97 20.47
C GLU A 145 1.23 -2.60 21.43
N GLN A 146 1.49 -1.80 22.45
CA GLN A 146 0.45 -1.29 23.35
C GLN A 146 -0.58 -0.46 22.58
N GLN A 147 -0.17 0.45 21.71
CA GLN A 147 -1.07 1.26 20.90
C GLN A 147 -1.92 0.40 19.95
N VAL A 148 -1.35 -0.67 19.38
CA VAL A 148 -2.13 -1.66 18.61
C VAL A 148 -3.23 -2.28 19.46
N ARG A 149 -2.89 -2.74 20.67
CA ARG A 149 -3.86 -3.34 21.61
C ARG A 149 -4.95 -2.35 22.03
N GLU A 150 -4.59 -1.10 22.29
CA GLU A 150 -5.53 -0.04 22.64
C GLU A 150 -6.58 0.16 21.54
N LEU A 151 -6.16 0.18 20.27
CA LEU A 151 -7.10 0.32 19.16
C LEU A 151 -7.94 -0.95 18.93
N LEU A 152 -7.36 -2.13 19.15
CA LEU A 152 -8.08 -3.40 19.03
C LEU A 152 -9.17 -3.54 20.10
N ALA A 153 -8.98 -2.98 21.31
CA ALA A 153 -9.95 -2.98 22.40
C ALA A 153 -11.13 -2.01 22.16
N GLN A 154 -11.00 -1.03 21.26
CA GLN A 154 -12.09 -0.12 20.89
C GLN A 154 -13.16 -0.87 20.06
N LYS A 155 -14.43 -0.67 20.43
CA LYS A 155 -15.60 -1.22 19.70
C LYS A 155 -16.01 -0.31 18.55
#